data_aebc841d757f727bddce1046e02b390b
#
_entry.id   aebc841d757f727bddce1046e02b390b
#
_cell.length_a   1.000
_cell.length_b   1.000
_cell.length_c   1.000
_cell.angle_alpha   90.00
_cell.angle_beta   90.00
_cell.angle_gamma   90.00
#
_symmetry.space_group_name_H-M   'P 1'
#
loop_
_entity.id
_entity.type
_entity.pdbx_description
1 polymer ?
#
loop_
_entity_poly.entity_id
_entity_poly.type
_entity_poly.pdbx_seq_one_letter_code
_entity_poly.pdbx_strand_id
1 'polypeptide(L)'
;MARTDDRFRSAYNTLLDICGNMDVGDQLPAETVLANRMEVSRTIVRSALQKLDSENLIQWEGRRKTLVRKPELVHRLSTAESPPSNEELEQSFLEWILRFDVPAGTSLNVAQLSRQFGVPAHSLQEFLSGLSRFGLVERRQKGGWILSGFTADFAIELSEFRLVLEMNAVQQLLALPEDHEIWAKLEILREEHEALKQDLASRYHDFSMLDGKFHATINSVVKNRFVVEAQKLISLIFHYHYMWDKRDELERNAAAIDEHLDWINAMLDRDNKRSQAAALKHLRRSKETLLSSLKEHRLA
;
A
#
# COMPACT_ATOMS: atom_id res chain seq x y z
N MET A 1 -4.09 -15.07 -19.92
CA MET A 1 -3.83 -14.31 -21.18
C MET A 1 -3.35 -12.88 -20.90
N ALA A 2 -3.96 -12.10 -20.02
CA ALA A 2 -3.55 -10.71 -19.71
C ALA A 2 -2.06 -10.55 -19.30
N ARG A 3 -1.55 -11.37 -18.39
CA ARG A 3 -0.16 -11.31 -17.90
C ARG A 3 0.91 -11.56 -18.98
N THR A 4 0.55 -12.26 -20.07
CA THR A 4 1.44 -12.51 -21.20
C THR A 4 1.43 -11.31 -22.17
N ASP A 5 0.29 -10.62 -22.28
CA ASP A 5 0.13 -9.42 -23.12
C ASP A 5 0.89 -8.22 -22.53
N ASP A 6 0.82 -7.99 -21.21
CA ASP A 6 1.57 -6.92 -20.55
C ASP A 6 3.09 -7.12 -20.62
N ARG A 7 3.55 -8.36 -20.41
CA ARG A 7 4.97 -8.69 -20.58
C ARG A 7 5.44 -8.49 -22.02
N PHE A 8 4.59 -8.80 -22.98
CA PHE A 8 4.87 -8.56 -24.38
C PHE A 8 4.97 -7.05 -24.67
N ARG A 9 4.00 -6.24 -24.20
CA ARG A 9 3.97 -4.79 -24.41
C ARG A 9 5.21 -4.10 -23.79
N SER A 10 5.55 -4.48 -22.56
CA SER A 10 6.74 -3.98 -21.87
C SER A 10 8.02 -4.35 -22.62
N ALA A 11 8.16 -5.61 -23.01
CA ALA A 11 9.31 -6.08 -23.79
C ALA A 11 9.41 -5.39 -25.16
N TYR A 12 8.28 -5.17 -25.83
CA TYR A 12 8.23 -4.47 -27.10
C TYR A 12 8.67 -3.01 -26.94
N ASN A 13 8.19 -2.29 -25.93
CA ASN A 13 8.60 -0.90 -25.66
C ASN A 13 10.10 -0.80 -25.30
N THR A 14 10.62 -1.74 -24.49
CA THR A 14 12.05 -1.83 -24.20
C THR A 14 12.87 -2.09 -25.46
N LEU A 15 12.35 -2.89 -26.39
CA LEU A 15 13.01 -3.16 -27.66
C LEU A 15 12.99 -1.93 -28.58
N LEU A 16 11.93 -1.12 -28.57
CA LEU A 16 11.89 0.19 -29.23
C LEU A 16 12.95 1.16 -28.64
N ASP A 17 13.15 1.17 -27.33
CA ASP A 17 14.20 1.98 -26.69
C ASP A 17 15.60 1.53 -27.12
N ILE A 18 15.83 0.23 -27.21
CA ILE A 18 17.08 -0.32 -27.76
C ILE A 18 17.30 0.16 -29.19
N CYS A 19 16.29 0.03 -30.06
CA CYS A 19 16.36 0.50 -31.44
C CYS A 19 16.53 2.02 -31.55
N GLY A 20 15.94 2.80 -30.64
CA GLY A 20 16.09 4.25 -30.60
C GLY A 20 17.53 4.70 -30.36
N ASN A 21 18.31 3.90 -29.62
CA ASN A 21 19.73 4.15 -29.30
C ASN A 21 20.69 3.55 -30.35
N MET A 22 20.20 2.93 -31.42
CA MET A 22 21.00 2.35 -32.51
C MET A 22 20.93 3.24 -33.75
N ASP A 23 21.91 3.11 -34.64
CA ASP A 23 21.84 3.78 -35.94
C ASP A 23 21.18 2.90 -37.00
N VAL A 24 20.52 3.55 -37.97
CA VAL A 24 19.92 2.85 -39.11
C VAL A 24 21.01 2.10 -39.86
N GLY A 25 20.79 0.81 -40.11
CA GLY A 25 21.79 -0.10 -40.67
C GLY A 25 22.44 -1.02 -39.63
N ASP A 26 22.32 -0.72 -38.35
CA ASP A 26 22.85 -1.56 -37.28
C ASP A 26 22.10 -2.88 -37.14
N GLN A 27 22.82 -3.92 -36.71
CA GLN A 27 22.23 -5.23 -36.43
C GLN A 27 21.79 -5.33 -34.97
N LEU A 28 20.55 -5.74 -34.77
CA LEU A 28 20.01 -6.01 -33.42
C LEU A 28 20.77 -7.19 -32.78
N PRO A 29 20.91 -7.17 -31.43
CA PRO A 29 21.47 -8.29 -30.69
C PRO A 29 20.69 -9.60 -30.91
N ALA A 30 21.37 -10.74 -30.69
CA ALA A 30 20.73 -12.04 -30.79
C ALA A 30 19.56 -12.20 -29.79
N GLU A 31 18.55 -13.00 -30.17
CA GLU A 31 17.34 -13.23 -29.34
C GLU A 31 17.66 -13.66 -27.91
N THR A 32 18.74 -14.43 -27.70
CA THR A 32 19.18 -14.84 -26.37
C THR A 32 19.72 -13.68 -25.54
N VAL A 33 20.44 -12.76 -26.17
CA VAL A 33 20.96 -11.55 -25.49
C VAL A 33 19.81 -10.60 -25.13
N LEU A 34 18.87 -10.42 -26.05
CA LEU A 34 17.66 -9.61 -25.81
C LEU A 34 16.79 -10.23 -24.71
N ALA A 35 16.60 -11.55 -24.71
CA ALA A 35 15.84 -12.25 -23.68
C ALA A 35 16.41 -12.05 -22.28
N ASN A 36 17.73 -12.17 -22.13
CA ASN A 36 18.42 -11.93 -20.87
C ASN A 36 18.35 -10.46 -20.45
N ARG A 37 18.56 -9.52 -21.39
CA ARG A 37 18.55 -8.08 -21.11
C ARG A 37 17.16 -7.55 -20.68
N MET A 38 16.10 -8.14 -21.23
CA MET A 38 14.70 -7.75 -20.97
C MET A 38 14.02 -8.64 -19.93
N GLU A 39 14.72 -9.66 -19.39
CA GLU A 39 14.20 -10.62 -18.40
C GLU A 39 12.90 -11.34 -18.86
N VAL A 40 12.80 -11.63 -20.14
CA VAL A 40 11.63 -12.30 -20.73
C VAL A 40 12.02 -13.57 -21.49
N SER A 41 11.01 -14.41 -21.78
CA SER A 41 11.24 -15.61 -22.58
C SER A 41 11.61 -15.28 -24.05
N ARG A 42 12.37 -16.16 -24.69
CA ARG A 42 12.70 -16.03 -26.12
C ARG A 42 11.46 -15.96 -27.02
N THR A 43 10.36 -16.57 -26.61
CA THR A 43 9.08 -16.50 -27.33
C THR A 43 8.55 -15.07 -27.37
N ILE A 44 8.59 -14.36 -26.23
CA ILE A 44 8.18 -12.95 -26.14
C ILE A 44 9.08 -12.07 -27.00
N VAL A 45 10.41 -12.25 -26.91
CA VAL A 45 11.38 -11.52 -27.75
C VAL A 45 11.07 -11.72 -29.24
N ARG A 46 10.82 -12.96 -29.65
CA ARG A 46 10.52 -13.28 -31.04
C ARG A 46 9.24 -12.62 -31.52
N SER A 47 8.19 -12.63 -30.70
CA SER A 47 6.94 -11.94 -31.02
C SER A 47 7.13 -10.42 -31.12
N ALA A 48 7.94 -9.83 -30.24
CA ALA A 48 8.26 -8.40 -30.29
C ALA A 48 9.08 -8.03 -31.55
N LEU A 49 10.04 -8.86 -31.94
CA LEU A 49 10.81 -8.68 -33.18
C LEU A 49 9.92 -8.84 -34.42
N GLN A 50 8.99 -9.80 -34.46
CA GLN A 50 8.01 -9.96 -35.52
C GLN A 50 7.15 -8.71 -35.69
N LYS A 51 6.76 -8.07 -34.56
CA LYS A 51 6.01 -6.83 -34.62
C LYS A 51 6.84 -5.67 -35.17
N LEU A 52 8.11 -5.52 -34.78
CA LEU A 52 9.01 -4.51 -35.37
C LEU A 52 9.19 -4.71 -36.87
N ASP A 53 9.32 -5.95 -37.33
CA ASP A 53 9.43 -6.29 -38.75
C ASP A 53 8.14 -5.95 -39.49
N SER A 54 6.98 -6.27 -38.94
CA SER A 54 5.67 -5.94 -39.55
C SER A 54 5.39 -4.43 -39.61
N GLU A 55 6.00 -3.63 -38.74
CA GLU A 55 5.93 -2.18 -38.73
C GLU A 55 7.05 -1.52 -39.58
N ASN A 56 7.84 -2.33 -40.30
CA ASN A 56 8.97 -1.88 -41.10
C ASN A 56 10.01 -1.04 -40.34
N LEU A 57 10.20 -1.33 -39.05
CA LEU A 57 11.26 -0.75 -38.25
C LEU A 57 12.55 -1.53 -38.37
N ILE A 58 12.46 -2.84 -38.56
CA ILE A 58 13.59 -3.72 -38.85
C ILE A 58 13.34 -4.53 -40.09
N GLN A 59 14.39 -5.02 -40.69
CA GLN A 59 14.36 -6.03 -41.77
C GLN A 59 14.88 -7.35 -41.20
N TRP A 60 14.05 -8.40 -41.20
CA TRP A 60 14.41 -9.69 -40.63
C TRP A 60 14.69 -10.72 -41.75
N GLU A 61 15.96 -11.02 -41.97
CA GLU A 61 16.43 -11.98 -42.96
C GLU A 61 17.20 -13.13 -42.28
N GLY A 62 16.59 -14.28 -42.17
CA GLY A 62 17.22 -15.45 -41.54
C GLY A 62 17.64 -15.20 -40.08
N ARG A 63 18.93 -15.08 -39.83
CA ARG A 63 19.46 -14.75 -38.50
C ARG A 63 19.75 -13.28 -38.28
N ARG A 64 19.72 -12.48 -39.33
CA ARG A 64 20.01 -11.05 -39.26
C ARG A 64 18.74 -10.24 -39.03
N LYS A 65 18.82 -9.26 -38.21
CA LYS A 65 17.77 -8.28 -37.94
C LYS A 65 18.43 -6.91 -37.96
N THR A 66 18.14 -6.15 -39.02
CA THR A 66 18.78 -4.87 -39.26
C THR A 66 17.78 -3.75 -39.04
N LEU A 67 18.17 -2.71 -38.29
CA LEU A 67 17.33 -1.53 -38.07
C LEU A 67 17.24 -0.75 -39.40
N VAL A 68 16.05 -0.57 -39.93
CA VAL A 68 15.83 0.16 -41.22
C VAL A 68 15.20 1.55 -40.98
N ARG A 69 14.54 1.76 -39.85
CA ARG A 69 13.96 3.05 -39.47
C ARG A 69 13.98 3.21 -37.96
N LYS A 70 14.29 4.41 -37.47
CA LYS A 70 14.21 4.73 -36.03
C LYS A 70 12.75 4.70 -35.57
N PRO A 71 12.47 4.12 -34.39
CA PRO A 71 11.14 4.15 -33.82
C PRO A 71 10.69 5.56 -33.44
N GLU A 72 9.39 5.81 -33.55
CA GLU A 72 8.73 7.05 -33.13
C GLU A 72 7.77 6.75 -31.96
N LEU A 73 7.27 7.76 -31.28
CA LEU A 73 6.32 7.61 -30.16
C LEU A 73 5.04 6.86 -30.56
N VAL A 74 4.60 6.98 -31.81
CA VAL A 74 3.41 6.30 -32.33
C VAL A 74 3.54 4.76 -32.33
N HIS A 75 4.77 4.24 -32.38
CA HIS A 75 5.02 2.81 -32.34
C HIS A 75 4.92 2.21 -30.94
N ARG A 76 4.96 3.05 -29.88
CA ARG A 76 4.84 2.55 -28.52
C ARG A 76 3.47 1.95 -28.26
N LEU A 77 3.48 0.74 -27.75
CA LEU A 77 2.28 0.14 -27.23
C LEU A 77 1.96 0.79 -25.88
N SER A 78 0.70 1.17 -25.69
CA SER A 78 0.23 1.51 -24.34
C SER A 78 0.48 0.29 -23.47
N THR A 79 1.48 0.39 -22.59
CA THR A 79 1.54 -0.51 -21.45
C THR A 79 0.31 -0.18 -20.64
N ALA A 80 -0.63 -1.10 -20.51
CA ALA A 80 -1.61 -1.00 -19.45
C ALA A 80 -0.78 -0.73 -18.18
N GLU A 81 -1.13 0.29 -17.42
CA GLU A 81 -0.58 0.50 -16.09
C GLU A 81 -0.61 -0.87 -15.41
N SER A 82 0.51 -1.30 -14.86
CA SER A 82 0.55 -2.57 -14.14
C SER A 82 -0.66 -2.60 -13.21
N PRO A 83 -1.43 -3.71 -13.16
CA PRO A 83 -2.59 -3.73 -12.28
C PRO A 83 -2.14 -3.26 -10.90
N PRO A 84 -2.92 -2.41 -10.23
CA PRO A 84 -2.57 -1.87 -8.93
C PRO A 84 -2.04 -2.98 -8.02
N SER A 85 -1.02 -2.68 -7.24
CA SER A 85 -0.53 -3.58 -6.22
C SER A 85 -1.66 -3.93 -5.23
N ASN A 86 -1.50 -4.97 -4.44
CA ASN A 86 -2.49 -5.27 -3.40
C ASN A 86 -2.64 -4.09 -2.43
N GLU A 87 -1.56 -3.40 -2.12
CA GLU A 87 -1.56 -2.21 -1.24
C GLU A 87 -2.35 -1.05 -1.86
N GLU A 88 -2.16 -0.78 -3.16
CA GLU A 88 -2.94 0.25 -3.88
C GLU A 88 -4.42 -0.14 -4.00
N LEU A 89 -4.74 -1.43 -4.15
CA LEU A 89 -6.13 -1.91 -4.14
C LEU A 89 -6.76 -1.74 -2.75
N GLU A 90 -6.05 -2.13 -1.70
CA GLU A 90 -6.48 -1.95 -0.30
C GLU A 90 -6.77 -0.49 -0.02
N GLN A 91 -5.85 0.36 -0.40
CA GLN A 91 -5.97 1.81 -0.28
C GLN A 91 -7.22 2.34 -0.99
N SER A 92 -7.34 2.05 -2.27
CA SER A 92 -8.45 2.54 -3.10
C SER A 92 -9.82 2.03 -2.61
N PHE A 93 -9.88 0.79 -2.10
CA PHE A 93 -11.10 0.19 -1.59
C PHE A 93 -11.54 0.83 -0.27
N LEU A 94 -10.63 1.06 0.67
CA LEU A 94 -10.96 1.71 1.94
C LEU A 94 -11.27 3.19 1.74
N GLU A 95 -10.53 3.89 0.89
CA GLU A 95 -10.87 5.25 0.50
C GLU A 95 -12.29 5.32 -0.10
N TRP A 96 -12.65 4.37 -0.95
CA TRP A 96 -13.98 4.28 -1.52
C TRP A 96 -15.05 4.07 -0.45
N ILE A 97 -14.86 3.16 0.50
CA ILE A 97 -15.82 2.91 1.58
C ILE A 97 -15.99 4.16 2.45
N LEU A 98 -14.89 4.75 2.88
CA LEU A 98 -14.88 5.84 3.86
C LEU A 98 -15.30 7.17 3.24
N ARG A 99 -14.79 7.49 2.02
CA ARG A 99 -15.08 8.74 1.34
C ARG A 99 -16.51 8.87 0.84
N PHE A 100 -17.13 7.75 0.46
CA PHE A 100 -18.48 7.73 -0.09
C PHE A 100 -19.52 7.20 0.89
N ASP A 101 -19.18 7.05 2.16
CA ASP A 101 -20.06 6.53 3.23
C ASP A 101 -20.84 5.30 2.77
N VAL A 102 -20.14 4.33 2.17
CA VAL A 102 -20.79 3.15 1.61
C VAL A 102 -21.51 2.38 2.72
N PRO A 103 -22.85 2.26 2.69
CA PRO A 103 -23.59 1.73 3.83
C PRO A 103 -23.30 0.25 4.10
N ALA A 104 -23.36 -0.12 5.37
CA ALA A 104 -23.43 -1.53 5.74
C ALA A 104 -24.58 -2.24 5.00
N GLY A 105 -24.38 -3.48 4.59
CA GLY A 105 -25.34 -4.21 3.78
C GLY A 105 -25.23 -3.99 2.27
N THR A 106 -24.33 -3.11 1.80
CA THR A 106 -24.09 -2.90 0.37
C THR A 106 -23.55 -4.16 -0.30
N SER A 107 -24.21 -4.56 -1.39
CA SER A 107 -23.78 -5.69 -2.21
C SER A 107 -22.58 -5.31 -3.05
N LEU A 108 -21.46 -6.03 -2.92
CA LEU A 108 -20.23 -5.78 -3.63
C LEU A 108 -20.21 -6.59 -4.93
N ASN A 109 -20.42 -5.92 -6.06
CA ASN A 109 -20.34 -6.55 -7.38
C ASN A 109 -18.89 -6.63 -7.84
N VAL A 110 -18.30 -7.83 -7.82
CA VAL A 110 -16.89 -8.07 -8.18
C VAL A 110 -16.57 -7.56 -9.59
N ALA A 111 -17.45 -7.77 -10.58
CA ALA A 111 -17.19 -7.33 -11.94
C ALA A 111 -17.21 -5.80 -12.08
N GLN A 112 -18.06 -5.12 -11.34
CA GLN A 112 -18.11 -3.65 -11.30
C GLN A 112 -16.89 -3.07 -10.58
N LEU A 113 -16.58 -3.55 -9.37
CA LEU A 113 -15.45 -3.09 -8.58
C LEU A 113 -14.10 -3.40 -9.23
N SER A 114 -13.99 -4.56 -9.89
CA SER A 114 -12.80 -4.92 -10.70
C SER A 114 -12.52 -3.87 -11.79
N ARG A 115 -13.55 -3.38 -12.46
CA ARG A 115 -13.41 -2.30 -13.45
C ARG A 115 -13.10 -0.96 -12.79
N GLN A 116 -13.76 -0.66 -11.67
CA GLN A 116 -13.58 0.60 -10.93
C GLN A 116 -12.16 0.75 -10.40
N PHE A 117 -11.59 -0.31 -9.84
CA PHE A 117 -10.24 -0.30 -9.26
C PHE A 117 -9.14 -0.74 -10.25
N GLY A 118 -9.49 -1.07 -11.50
CA GLY A 118 -8.51 -1.46 -12.51
C GLY A 118 -7.78 -2.79 -12.22
N VAL A 119 -8.38 -3.68 -11.41
CA VAL A 119 -7.78 -4.95 -11.01
C VAL A 119 -8.50 -6.16 -11.60
N PRO A 120 -7.81 -7.29 -11.83
CA PRO A 120 -8.46 -8.53 -12.22
C PRO A 120 -9.46 -9.02 -11.17
N ALA A 121 -10.57 -9.63 -11.62
CA ALA A 121 -11.62 -10.11 -10.72
C ALA A 121 -11.11 -11.13 -9.67
N HIS A 122 -10.12 -11.96 -10.02
CA HIS A 122 -9.53 -12.91 -9.06
C HIS A 122 -8.76 -12.20 -7.95
N SER A 123 -7.97 -11.16 -8.26
CA SER A 123 -7.24 -10.36 -7.27
C SER A 123 -8.20 -9.65 -6.31
N LEU A 124 -9.29 -9.09 -6.85
CA LEU A 124 -10.34 -8.51 -6.00
C LEU A 124 -11.02 -9.55 -5.11
N GLN A 125 -11.25 -10.77 -5.60
CA GLN A 125 -11.82 -11.84 -4.79
C GLN A 125 -10.88 -12.30 -3.67
N GLU A 126 -9.58 -12.41 -3.93
CA GLU A 126 -8.56 -12.71 -2.91
C GLU A 126 -8.51 -11.62 -1.85
N PHE A 127 -8.51 -10.36 -2.27
CA PHE A 127 -8.55 -9.21 -1.38
C PHE A 127 -9.80 -9.22 -0.50
N LEU A 128 -11.01 -9.36 -1.07
CA LEU A 128 -12.26 -9.44 -0.31
C LEU A 128 -12.28 -10.66 0.65
N SER A 129 -11.66 -11.78 0.24
CA SER A 129 -11.52 -12.95 1.13
C SER A 129 -10.58 -12.66 2.30
N GLY A 130 -9.53 -11.86 2.10
CA GLY A 130 -8.68 -11.33 3.17
C GLY A 130 -9.47 -10.49 4.17
N LEU A 131 -10.22 -9.50 3.68
CA LEU A 131 -11.04 -8.62 4.51
C LEU A 131 -12.18 -9.35 5.25
N SER A 132 -12.68 -10.45 4.70
CA SER A 132 -13.75 -11.22 5.37
C SER A 132 -13.29 -11.91 6.64
N ARG A 133 -12.01 -12.19 6.80
CA ARG A 133 -11.44 -12.74 8.04
C ARG A 133 -11.55 -11.77 9.21
N PHE A 134 -11.67 -10.48 8.90
CA PHE A 134 -11.81 -9.41 9.88
C PHE A 134 -13.25 -8.89 10.00
N GLY A 135 -14.21 -9.53 9.31
CA GLY A 135 -15.61 -9.14 9.38
C GLY A 135 -16.00 -7.86 8.66
N LEU A 136 -15.08 -7.21 7.92
CA LEU A 136 -15.40 -5.99 7.17
C LEU A 136 -16.29 -6.26 5.95
N VAL A 137 -16.15 -7.43 5.36
CA VAL A 137 -17.00 -7.94 4.28
C VAL A 137 -17.41 -9.38 4.57
N GLU A 138 -18.56 -9.79 4.08
CA GLU A 138 -19.07 -11.14 4.24
C GLU A 138 -19.39 -11.79 2.88
N ARG A 139 -19.13 -13.10 2.78
CA ARG A 139 -19.51 -13.87 1.62
C ARG A 139 -20.94 -14.37 1.77
N ARG A 140 -21.80 -14.06 0.79
CA ARG A 140 -23.18 -14.56 0.80
C ARG A 140 -23.24 -16.05 0.49
N GLN A 141 -24.19 -16.77 1.11
CA GLN A 141 -24.43 -18.20 0.85
C GLN A 141 -24.79 -18.50 -0.62
N LYS A 142 -25.51 -17.59 -1.28
CA LYS A 142 -25.90 -17.69 -2.71
C LYS A 142 -24.87 -17.10 -3.67
N GLY A 143 -23.65 -16.84 -3.19
CA GLY A 143 -22.57 -16.21 -3.95
C GLY A 143 -22.59 -14.68 -3.88
N GLY A 144 -21.43 -14.08 -4.16
CA GLY A 144 -21.20 -12.63 -4.03
C GLY A 144 -20.76 -12.20 -2.64
N TRP A 145 -20.54 -10.91 -2.48
CA TRP A 145 -20.03 -10.28 -1.28
C TRP A 145 -20.97 -9.18 -0.80
N ILE A 146 -20.97 -8.93 0.49
CA ILE A 146 -21.68 -7.83 1.13
C ILE A 146 -20.70 -7.10 2.05
N LEU A 147 -20.77 -5.78 2.06
CA LEU A 147 -20.04 -4.95 3.01
C LEU A 147 -20.75 -5.04 4.36
N SER A 148 -20.07 -5.55 5.40
CA SER A 148 -20.61 -5.53 6.77
C SER A 148 -20.61 -4.11 7.34
N GLY A 149 -19.74 -3.26 6.79
CA GLY A 149 -19.64 -1.85 7.09
C GLY A 149 -18.66 -1.53 8.21
N PHE A 150 -18.22 -0.30 8.23
CA PHE A 150 -17.37 0.25 9.28
C PHE A 150 -18.27 0.79 10.40
N THR A 151 -18.79 -0.12 11.24
CA THR A 151 -19.71 0.23 12.32
C THR A 151 -18.97 0.71 13.57
N ALA A 152 -19.69 1.38 14.49
CA ALA A 152 -19.13 1.75 15.78
C ALA A 152 -18.67 0.52 16.59
N ASP A 153 -19.40 -0.58 16.53
CA ASP A 153 -19.01 -1.83 17.20
C ASP A 153 -17.73 -2.40 16.62
N PHE A 154 -17.60 -2.43 15.28
CA PHE A 154 -16.35 -2.83 14.62
C PHE A 154 -15.17 -1.96 15.03
N ALA A 155 -15.34 -0.63 15.09
CA ALA A 155 -14.30 0.30 15.51
C ALA A 155 -13.90 0.11 16.98
N ILE A 156 -14.87 -0.21 17.86
CA ILE A 156 -14.62 -0.52 19.27
C ILE A 156 -13.78 -1.79 19.39
N GLU A 157 -14.23 -2.88 18.76
CA GLU A 157 -13.56 -4.19 18.81
C GLU A 157 -12.14 -4.12 18.22
N LEU A 158 -11.97 -3.43 17.09
CA LEU A 158 -10.67 -3.24 16.46
C LEU A 158 -9.71 -2.42 17.36
N SER A 159 -10.22 -1.37 18.02
CA SER A 159 -9.43 -0.55 18.95
C SER A 159 -9.00 -1.33 20.18
N GLU A 160 -9.86 -2.19 20.70
CA GLU A 160 -9.55 -3.08 21.83
C GLU A 160 -8.51 -4.12 21.43
N PHE A 161 -8.63 -4.69 20.25
CA PHE A 161 -7.64 -5.63 19.73
C PHE A 161 -6.29 -4.94 19.49
N ARG A 162 -6.27 -3.72 18.90
CA ARG A 162 -5.09 -2.89 18.76
C ARG A 162 -4.41 -2.65 20.12
N LEU A 163 -5.19 -2.28 21.13
CA LEU A 163 -4.65 -2.05 22.48
C LEU A 163 -3.92 -3.28 23.02
N VAL A 164 -4.49 -4.48 22.90
CA VAL A 164 -3.86 -5.73 23.36
C VAL A 164 -2.54 -5.98 22.61
N LEU A 165 -2.52 -5.80 21.29
CA LEU A 165 -1.33 -6.04 20.48
C LEU A 165 -0.21 -5.04 20.78
N GLU A 166 -0.52 -3.75 20.84
CA GLU A 166 0.49 -2.71 21.04
C GLU A 166 1.00 -2.67 22.47
N MET A 167 0.18 -2.94 23.47
CA MET A 167 0.64 -3.10 24.87
C MET A 167 1.61 -4.28 25.03
N ASN A 168 1.34 -5.40 24.34
CA ASN A 168 2.28 -6.52 24.30
C ASN A 168 3.58 -6.14 23.58
N ALA A 169 3.51 -5.37 22.48
CA ALA A 169 4.69 -4.90 21.78
C ALA A 169 5.57 -3.99 22.65
N VAL A 170 4.98 -3.06 23.39
CA VAL A 170 5.69 -2.21 24.35
C VAL A 170 6.42 -3.03 25.40
N GLN A 171 5.78 -4.05 25.97
CA GLN A 171 6.42 -4.93 26.96
C GLN A 171 7.62 -5.67 26.36
N GLN A 172 7.49 -6.22 25.16
CA GLN A 172 8.59 -6.92 24.49
C GLN A 172 9.71 -5.96 24.10
N LEU A 173 9.40 -4.74 23.64
CA LEU A 173 10.35 -3.72 23.29
C LEU A 173 11.22 -3.33 24.50
N LEU A 174 10.60 -3.06 25.64
CA LEU A 174 11.29 -2.66 26.85
C LEU A 174 12.15 -3.78 27.48
N ALA A 175 11.91 -5.03 27.12
CA ALA A 175 12.71 -6.17 27.52
C ALA A 175 13.95 -6.41 26.62
N LEU A 176 14.09 -5.65 25.52
CA LEU A 176 15.21 -5.79 24.60
C LEU A 176 16.52 -5.26 25.19
N PRO A 177 17.69 -5.85 24.82
CA PRO A 177 18.99 -5.39 25.29
C PRO A 177 19.31 -3.96 24.81
N GLU A 178 20.27 -3.33 25.49
CA GLU A 178 20.62 -1.91 25.24
C GLU A 178 21.21 -1.64 23.86
N ASP A 179 21.86 -2.63 23.26
CA ASP A 179 22.48 -2.58 21.95
C ASP A 179 21.52 -2.96 20.82
N HIS A 180 20.23 -3.20 21.11
CA HIS A 180 19.27 -3.57 20.07
C HIS A 180 18.97 -2.39 19.14
N GLU A 181 18.92 -2.64 17.84
CA GLU A 181 18.70 -1.63 16.78
C GLU A 181 17.43 -0.77 16.93
N ILE A 182 16.45 -1.26 17.71
CA ILE A 182 15.18 -0.56 17.91
C ILE A 182 15.38 0.82 18.56
N TRP A 183 16.38 0.96 19.44
CA TRP A 183 16.64 2.21 20.13
C TRP A 183 17.08 3.31 19.17
N ALA A 184 17.94 2.98 18.22
CA ALA A 184 18.31 3.92 17.14
C ALA A 184 17.12 4.29 16.26
N LYS A 185 16.23 3.33 15.98
CA LYS A 185 15.00 3.60 15.21
C LYS A 185 14.04 4.53 15.96
N LEU A 186 13.92 4.39 17.27
CA LEU A 186 13.13 5.29 18.12
C LEU A 186 13.71 6.71 18.18
N GLU A 187 15.04 6.85 18.23
CA GLU A 187 15.70 8.16 18.13
C GLU A 187 15.37 8.87 16.81
N ILE A 188 15.49 8.16 15.69
CA ILE A 188 15.12 8.69 14.36
C ILE A 188 13.64 9.11 14.34
N LEU A 189 12.76 8.29 14.89
CA LEU A 189 11.33 8.62 14.97
C LEU A 189 11.08 9.87 15.83
N ARG A 190 11.82 10.04 16.94
CA ARG A 190 11.73 11.24 17.76
C ARG A 190 12.09 12.48 16.94
N GLU A 191 13.22 12.45 16.25
CA GLU A 191 13.68 13.56 15.41
C GLU A 191 12.66 13.89 14.30
N GLU A 192 12.09 12.87 13.66
CA GLU A 192 11.06 13.07 12.64
C GLU A 192 9.78 13.69 13.20
N HIS A 193 9.33 13.30 14.40
CA HIS A 193 8.17 13.89 15.07
C HIS A 193 8.44 15.34 15.49
N GLU A 194 9.63 15.64 16.03
CA GLU A 194 10.04 16.99 16.40
C GLU A 194 10.11 17.90 15.16
N ALA A 195 10.68 17.42 14.07
CA ALA A 195 10.76 18.15 12.81
C ALA A 195 9.37 18.44 12.23
N LEU A 196 8.47 17.44 12.24
CA LEU A 196 7.10 17.64 11.78
C LEU A 196 6.33 18.62 12.68
N LYS A 197 6.53 18.55 14.01
CA LYS A 197 5.90 19.46 14.96
C LYS A 197 6.28 20.92 14.72
N GLN A 198 7.55 21.21 14.36
CA GLN A 198 8.02 22.55 14.07
C GLN A 198 7.35 23.14 12.82
N ASP A 199 7.07 22.32 11.80
CA ASP A 199 6.50 22.71 10.52
C ASP A 199 5.03 22.28 10.36
N LEU A 200 4.35 21.95 11.45
CA LEU A 200 3.06 21.28 11.40
C LEU A 200 1.99 22.07 10.62
N ALA A 201 1.98 23.38 10.75
CA ALA A 201 1.00 24.23 10.04
C ALA A 201 1.02 24.07 8.52
N SER A 202 2.19 23.76 7.93
CA SER A 202 2.36 23.54 6.49
C SER A 202 2.33 22.06 6.09
N ARG A 203 2.61 21.14 7.03
CA ARG A 203 2.87 19.72 6.76
C ARG A 203 2.01 18.75 7.57
N TYR A 204 0.90 19.22 8.14
CA TYR A 204 0.05 18.36 9.00
C TYR A 204 -0.46 17.09 8.30
N HIS A 205 -0.57 17.10 6.98
CA HIS A 205 -0.93 15.91 6.20
C HIS A 205 0.13 14.79 6.25
N ASP A 206 1.40 15.13 6.53
CA ASP A 206 2.49 14.15 6.60
C ASP A 206 2.37 13.28 7.86
N PHE A 207 1.58 13.71 8.85
CA PHE A 207 1.43 12.99 10.11
C PHE A 207 0.92 11.57 9.93
N SER A 208 -0.03 11.33 9.05
CA SER A 208 -0.62 9.99 8.86
C SER A 208 0.42 8.94 8.44
N MET A 209 1.41 9.33 7.63
CA MET A 209 2.53 8.44 7.25
C MET A 209 3.48 8.21 8.43
N LEU A 210 3.76 9.25 9.21
CA LEU A 210 4.62 9.17 10.38
C LEU A 210 3.98 8.34 11.50
N ASP A 211 2.66 8.46 11.71
CA ASP A 211 1.86 7.64 12.62
C ASP A 211 1.96 6.14 12.24
N GLY A 212 1.75 5.82 10.98
CA GLY A 212 1.89 4.45 10.49
C GLY A 212 3.30 3.88 10.70
N LYS A 213 4.35 4.68 10.41
CA LYS A 213 5.75 4.32 10.64
C LYS A 213 6.05 4.08 12.12
N PHE A 214 5.53 4.94 13.01
CA PHE A 214 5.70 4.84 14.44
C PHE A 214 5.13 3.52 15.00
N HIS A 215 3.86 3.24 14.73
CA HIS A 215 3.21 2.02 15.19
C HIS A 215 3.81 0.75 14.57
N ALA A 216 4.17 0.78 13.28
CA ALA A 216 4.87 -0.33 12.65
C ALA A 216 6.23 -0.62 13.30
N THR A 217 6.97 0.43 13.68
CA THR A 217 8.27 0.29 14.34
C THR A 217 8.12 -0.36 15.72
N ILE A 218 7.16 0.08 16.55
CA ILE A 218 6.89 -0.52 17.86
C ILE A 218 6.50 -1.99 17.72
N ASN A 219 5.61 -2.31 16.78
CA ASN A 219 5.12 -3.67 16.58
C ASN A 219 6.15 -4.60 15.92
N SER A 220 7.19 -4.06 15.28
CA SER A 220 8.24 -4.85 14.60
C SER A 220 9.03 -5.77 15.52
N VAL A 221 9.04 -5.50 16.82
CA VAL A 221 9.73 -6.33 17.82
C VAL A 221 8.99 -7.65 18.09
N VAL A 222 7.71 -7.72 17.76
CA VAL A 222 6.87 -8.90 18.00
C VAL A 222 7.04 -9.90 16.85
N LYS A 223 7.85 -10.93 17.08
CA LYS A 223 8.10 -11.98 16.08
C LYS A 223 6.93 -12.97 16.00
N ASN A 224 5.74 -12.50 15.64
CA ASN A 224 4.53 -13.31 15.50
C ASN A 224 3.80 -12.95 14.20
N ARG A 225 3.74 -13.92 13.26
CA ARG A 225 3.11 -13.71 11.95
C ARG A 225 1.64 -13.27 12.02
N PHE A 226 0.89 -13.73 13.04
CA PHE A 226 -0.52 -13.37 13.21
C PHE A 226 -0.66 -11.91 13.65
N VAL A 227 0.27 -11.41 14.47
CA VAL A 227 0.33 -10.00 14.87
C VAL A 227 0.65 -9.13 13.65
N VAL A 228 1.61 -9.53 12.83
CA VAL A 228 1.99 -8.80 11.60
C VAL A 228 0.80 -8.66 10.65
N GLU A 229 0.04 -9.73 10.43
CA GLU A 229 -1.16 -9.67 9.56
C GLU A 229 -2.28 -8.79 10.15
N ALA A 230 -2.53 -8.91 11.44
CA ALA A 230 -3.52 -8.06 12.12
C ALA A 230 -3.12 -6.59 12.10
N GLN A 231 -1.82 -6.30 12.29
CA GLN A 231 -1.30 -4.94 12.30
C GLN A 231 -1.42 -4.23 10.95
N LYS A 232 -1.31 -4.95 9.84
CA LYS A 232 -1.55 -4.37 8.49
C LYS A 232 -2.96 -3.78 8.40
N LEU A 233 -3.97 -4.54 8.80
CA LEU A 233 -5.36 -4.08 8.77
C LEU A 233 -5.58 -2.89 9.73
N ILE A 234 -5.04 -2.99 10.96
CA ILE A 234 -5.16 -1.93 11.98
C ILE A 234 -4.55 -0.64 11.43
N SER A 235 -3.31 -0.68 10.97
CA SER A 235 -2.61 0.47 10.40
C SER A 235 -3.38 1.08 9.23
N LEU A 236 -3.91 0.24 8.35
CA LEU A 236 -4.68 0.66 7.19
C LEU A 236 -5.93 1.45 7.62
N ILE A 237 -6.73 0.93 8.56
CA ILE A 237 -7.97 1.57 9.01
C ILE A 237 -7.67 2.88 9.76
N PHE A 238 -6.72 2.88 10.68
CA PHE A 238 -6.39 4.08 11.45
C PHE A 238 -5.71 5.14 10.60
N HIS A 239 -4.85 4.76 9.64
CA HIS A 239 -4.27 5.68 8.67
C HIS A 239 -5.35 6.37 7.82
N TYR A 240 -6.32 5.62 7.30
CA TYR A 240 -7.42 6.20 6.52
C TYR A 240 -8.35 7.06 7.35
N HIS A 241 -8.56 6.72 8.61
CA HIS A 241 -9.34 7.55 9.50
C HIS A 241 -8.76 8.96 9.62
N TYR A 242 -7.46 9.10 9.81
CA TYR A 242 -6.79 10.40 9.88
C TYR A 242 -6.87 11.18 8.56
N MET A 243 -6.86 10.51 7.44
CA MET A 243 -6.97 11.16 6.12
C MET A 243 -8.40 11.60 5.78
N TRP A 244 -9.40 10.93 6.33
CA TRP A 244 -10.79 11.13 5.95
C TRP A 244 -11.48 12.27 6.70
N ASP A 245 -11.36 12.34 8.02
CA ASP A 245 -11.92 13.45 8.79
C ASP A 245 -10.97 14.64 8.77
N LYS A 246 -11.30 15.65 7.95
CA LYS A 246 -10.50 16.87 7.77
C LYS A 246 -10.74 17.94 8.82
N ARG A 247 -11.74 17.74 9.71
CA ARG A 247 -12.05 18.71 10.76
C ARG A 247 -11.02 18.61 11.86
N ASP A 248 -10.58 19.78 12.29
CA ASP A 248 -9.59 19.90 13.36
C ASP A 248 -8.35 19.02 13.15
N GLU A 249 -8.07 18.65 11.86
CA GLU A 249 -6.97 17.76 11.50
C GLU A 249 -5.64 18.28 12.09
N LEU A 250 -5.40 19.57 11.98
CA LEU A 250 -4.19 20.21 12.52
C LEU A 250 -4.08 20.02 14.05
N GLU A 251 -5.15 20.29 14.79
CA GLU A 251 -5.18 20.19 16.24
C GLU A 251 -5.06 18.73 16.71
N ARG A 252 -5.75 17.82 16.03
CA ARG A 252 -5.65 16.38 16.32
C ARG A 252 -4.26 15.84 16.09
N ASN A 253 -3.65 16.21 14.97
CA ASN A 253 -2.31 15.76 14.61
C ASN A 253 -1.27 16.36 15.57
N ALA A 254 -1.42 17.62 15.96
CA ALA A 254 -0.57 18.25 16.99
C ALA A 254 -0.61 17.46 18.31
N ALA A 255 -1.81 17.16 18.78
CA ALA A 255 -2.00 16.42 20.02
C ALA A 255 -1.46 14.97 19.93
N ALA A 256 -1.61 14.31 18.78
CA ALA A 256 -1.09 12.97 18.58
C ALA A 256 0.45 12.96 18.50
N ILE A 257 1.07 13.96 17.86
CA ILE A 257 2.53 14.14 17.85
C ILE A 257 3.07 14.28 19.28
N ASP A 258 2.42 15.10 20.12
CA ASP A 258 2.83 15.27 21.52
C ASP A 258 2.73 13.96 22.30
N GLU A 259 1.69 13.18 22.07
CA GLU A 259 1.52 11.88 22.71
C GLU A 259 2.55 10.84 22.21
N HIS A 260 2.89 10.85 20.93
CA HIS A 260 3.96 10.01 20.38
C HIS A 260 5.31 10.39 20.97
N LEU A 261 5.64 11.68 21.06
CA LEU A 261 6.89 12.14 21.64
C LEU A 261 7.01 11.75 23.13
N ASP A 262 5.92 11.88 23.91
CA ASP A 262 5.93 11.44 25.31
C ASP A 262 6.14 9.92 25.42
N TRP A 263 5.52 9.16 24.53
CA TRP A 263 5.66 7.70 24.49
C TRP A 263 7.06 7.26 24.03
N ILE A 264 7.61 7.88 22.97
CA ILE A 264 8.98 7.61 22.49
C ILE A 264 9.99 7.91 23.59
N ASN A 265 9.90 9.08 24.22
CA ASN A 265 10.80 9.46 25.30
C ASN A 265 10.73 8.49 26.49
N ALA A 266 9.52 8.07 26.87
CA ALA A 266 9.37 7.07 27.94
C ALA A 266 10.00 5.71 27.58
N MET A 267 9.92 5.29 26.31
CA MET A 267 10.58 4.07 25.84
C MET A 267 12.11 4.21 25.82
N LEU A 268 12.64 5.34 25.37
CA LEU A 268 14.08 5.63 25.35
C LEU A 268 14.66 5.72 26.77
N ASP A 269 13.91 6.30 27.70
CA ASP A 269 14.24 6.33 29.12
C ASP A 269 14.13 4.95 29.80
N ARG A 270 13.61 3.95 29.08
CA ARG A 270 13.33 2.60 29.61
C ARG A 270 12.40 2.58 30.81
N ASP A 271 11.59 3.61 30.95
CA ASP A 271 10.59 3.69 31.99
C ASP A 271 9.34 2.88 31.60
N ASN A 272 9.28 1.66 32.09
CA ASN A 272 8.19 0.73 31.77
C ASN A 272 6.81 1.30 32.17
N LYS A 273 6.72 1.91 33.36
CA LYS A 273 5.44 2.45 33.87
C LYS A 273 4.97 3.64 33.03
N ARG A 274 5.87 4.55 32.72
CA ARG A 274 5.58 5.72 31.90
C ARG A 274 5.27 5.32 30.46
N SER A 275 6.02 4.39 29.87
CA SER A 275 5.77 3.88 28.51
C SER A 275 4.39 3.26 28.36
N GLN A 276 3.98 2.41 29.32
CA GLN A 276 2.65 1.81 29.31
C GLN A 276 1.54 2.85 29.50
N ALA A 277 1.75 3.83 30.37
CA ALA A 277 0.79 4.90 30.59
C ALA A 277 0.61 5.79 29.35
N ALA A 278 1.71 6.16 28.68
CA ALA A 278 1.69 6.93 27.44
C ALA A 278 1.00 6.17 26.30
N ALA A 279 1.34 4.89 26.14
CA ALA A 279 0.68 4.00 25.18
C ALA A 279 -0.83 3.95 25.39
N LEU A 280 -1.24 3.68 26.63
CA LEU A 280 -2.68 3.56 26.98
C LEU A 280 -3.43 4.88 26.75
N LYS A 281 -2.82 6.01 27.08
CA LYS A 281 -3.39 7.34 26.85
C LYS A 281 -3.62 7.58 25.37
N HIS A 282 -2.58 7.38 24.55
CA HIS A 282 -2.63 7.57 23.10
C HIS A 282 -3.67 6.66 22.44
N LEU A 283 -3.64 5.36 22.72
CA LEU A 283 -4.55 4.38 22.10
C LEU A 283 -6.02 4.62 22.49
N ARG A 284 -6.31 5.07 23.71
CA ARG A 284 -7.66 5.48 24.11
C ARG A 284 -8.14 6.71 23.36
N ARG A 285 -7.29 7.72 23.24
CA ARG A 285 -7.63 8.93 22.47
C ARG A 285 -7.84 8.62 20.98
N SER A 286 -7.00 7.78 20.41
CA SER A 286 -7.17 7.30 19.02
C SER A 286 -8.53 6.59 18.81
N LYS A 287 -8.96 5.75 19.79
CA LYS A 287 -10.30 5.14 19.79
C LYS A 287 -11.41 6.19 19.83
N GLU A 288 -11.31 7.17 20.74
CA GLU A 288 -12.31 8.24 20.89
C GLU A 288 -12.43 9.07 19.60
N THR A 289 -11.31 9.43 19.00
CA THR A 289 -11.26 10.17 17.74
C THR A 289 -11.89 9.37 16.59
N LEU A 290 -11.59 8.07 16.47
CA LEU A 290 -12.19 7.19 15.50
C LEU A 290 -13.71 7.10 15.65
N LEU A 291 -14.20 6.93 16.88
CA LEU A 291 -15.64 6.85 17.16
C LEU A 291 -16.37 8.17 16.96
N SER A 292 -15.72 9.30 17.23
CA SER A 292 -16.29 10.63 16.98
C SER A 292 -16.53 10.85 15.49
N SER A 293 -15.56 10.53 14.64
CA SER A 293 -15.70 10.66 13.19
C SER A 293 -16.82 9.78 12.61
N LEU A 294 -17.04 8.58 13.17
CA LEU A 294 -18.12 7.69 12.72
C LEU A 294 -19.51 8.17 13.10
N LYS A 295 -19.67 8.82 14.25
CA LYS A 295 -20.98 9.31 14.70
C LYS A 295 -21.52 10.42 13.84
N GLU A 296 -20.66 11.30 13.37
CA GLU A 296 -21.04 12.50 12.66
C GLU A 296 -21.45 12.26 11.20
N HIS A 297 -20.92 11.19 10.57
CA HIS A 297 -21.29 10.78 9.22
C HIS A 297 -22.64 10.04 9.12
N ARG A 298 -23.21 9.61 10.25
CA ARG A 298 -24.56 9.00 10.29
C ARG A 298 -25.71 10.01 10.42
N LEU A 299 -25.41 11.28 10.58
CA LEU A 299 -26.40 12.35 10.83
C LEU A 299 -26.54 13.34 9.66
N ALA A 300 -25.88 13.12 8.55
CA ALA A 300 -26.05 13.83 7.28
C ALA A 300 -26.71 12.92 6.24
#